data_f518132be60d1325f3bd459d1c7d9a5f
#
_entry.id   f518132be60d1325f3bd459d1c7d9a5f
#
_cell.length_a   1.000
_cell.length_b   1.000
_cell.length_c   1.000
_cell.angle_alpha   90.00
_cell.angle_beta   90.00
_cell.angle_gamma   90.00
#
_symmetry.space_group_name_H-M   'P 1'
#
loop_
_entity.id
_entity.type
_entity.pdbx_description
1 polymer ?
#
loop_
_entity_poly.entity_id
_entity_poly.type
_entity_poly.pdbx_seq_one_letter_code
_entity_poly.pdbx_strand_id
1 'polypeptide(L)'
;MRDKGFEQHKEEWFPQTRLGKLVKEGQVTTMSEALASGLPIRESQIVDALLPEIKDEVLDINMVQRMTDSGRRVKFRATVIVGNGDGFIGIGEGKDVQVGIAIRKAIDTAKMNIIGIKRGCGSWECGCGQGHTVPFEVKGKTGSVEVKLRPAPRGLGIASGGTAKKVLEIAGIKDVWTKVSGETRTTLNFAKATFDALIQTTTMKV
;
A
#
# COMPACT_ATOMS: atom_id res chain seq x y z
N MET A 1 5.21 19.46 29.09
CA MET A 1 5.59 20.01 27.80
C MET A 1 4.37 19.89 26.90
N ARG A 2 3.86 21.02 26.41
CA ARG A 2 2.59 21.04 25.64
C ARG A 2 2.86 20.58 24.23
N ASP A 3 2.22 19.49 23.80
CA ASP A 3 2.15 19.07 22.39
C ASP A 3 1.44 20.18 21.62
N LYS A 4 2.21 20.95 20.86
CA LYS A 4 1.66 21.81 19.82
C LYS A 4 1.29 20.92 18.66
N GLY A 5 0.01 20.53 18.60
CA GLY A 5 -0.55 19.88 17.42
C GLY A 5 -0.27 20.74 16.20
N PHE A 6 0.40 20.15 15.23
CA PHE A 6 0.53 20.74 13.90
C PHE A 6 -0.88 20.74 13.28
N GLU A 7 -1.57 21.88 13.40
CA GLU A 7 -2.77 22.13 12.60
C GLU A 7 -2.35 22.12 11.12
N GLN A 8 -2.67 21.04 10.46
CA GLN A 8 -2.55 20.97 9.00
C GLN A 8 -3.59 21.94 8.44
N HIS A 9 -3.15 23.09 7.95
CA HIS A 9 -3.96 23.93 7.08
C HIS A 9 -4.41 23.04 5.92
N LYS A 10 -5.69 22.68 5.89
CA LYS A 10 -6.32 22.06 4.72
C LYS A 10 -6.35 23.13 3.64
N GLU A 11 -5.33 23.13 2.79
CA GLU A 11 -5.35 23.94 1.56
C GLU A 11 -6.60 23.58 0.78
N GLU A 12 -7.36 24.59 0.33
CA GLU A 12 -8.54 24.37 -0.50
C GLU A 12 -8.12 23.62 -1.77
N TRP A 13 -8.57 22.38 -1.89
CA TRP A 13 -8.27 21.55 -3.03
C TRP A 13 -9.10 21.93 -4.25
N PHE A 14 -8.44 22.25 -5.36
CA PHE A 14 -9.04 22.50 -6.66
C PHE A 14 -8.76 21.32 -7.59
N PRO A 15 -9.74 20.41 -7.84
CA PRO A 15 -9.52 19.23 -8.66
C PRO A 15 -9.24 19.59 -10.12
N GLN A 16 -8.15 19.07 -10.66
CA GLN A 16 -7.77 19.23 -12.06
C GLN A 16 -8.21 18.03 -12.90
N THR A 17 -8.28 16.84 -12.28
CA THR A 17 -8.63 15.60 -12.96
C THR A 17 -10.16 15.41 -13.04
N ARG A 18 -10.59 14.59 -14.02
CA ARG A 18 -12.01 14.23 -14.16
C ARG A 18 -12.52 13.51 -12.89
N LEU A 19 -11.76 12.56 -12.36
CA LEU A 19 -12.11 11.84 -11.13
C LEU A 19 -12.22 12.81 -9.94
N GLY A 20 -11.25 13.74 -9.80
CA GLY A 20 -11.29 14.74 -8.73
C GLY A 20 -12.53 15.62 -8.77
N LYS A 21 -13.01 16.02 -9.96
CA LYS A 21 -14.24 16.78 -10.12
C LYS A 21 -15.47 15.98 -9.68
N LEU A 22 -15.58 14.71 -10.09
CA LEU A 22 -16.67 13.81 -9.69
C LEU A 22 -16.71 13.59 -8.17
N VAL A 23 -15.56 13.47 -7.53
CA VAL A 23 -15.47 13.35 -6.06
C VAL A 23 -15.89 14.65 -5.37
N LYS A 24 -15.46 15.81 -5.87
CA LYS A 24 -15.85 17.11 -5.30
C LYS A 24 -17.35 17.40 -5.47
N GLU A 25 -17.94 16.97 -6.58
CA GLU A 25 -19.39 17.06 -6.87
C GLU A 25 -20.23 16.04 -6.07
N GLY A 26 -19.59 15.09 -5.37
CA GLY A 26 -20.26 14.06 -4.59
C GLY A 26 -20.90 12.93 -5.41
N GLN A 27 -20.54 12.80 -6.70
CA GLN A 27 -21.02 11.71 -7.56
C GLN A 27 -20.33 10.38 -7.22
N VAL A 28 -19.11 10.43 -6.69
CA VAL A 28 -18.32 9.30 -6.19
C VAL A 28 -18.08 9.51 -4.72
N THR A 29 -18.69 8.68 -3.88
CA THR A 29 -18.62 8.80 -2.42
C THR A 29 -17.74 7.76 -1.77
N THR A 30 -17.49 6.64 -2.44
CA THR A 30 -16.68 5.53 -1.91
C THR A 30 -15.44 5.26 -2.76
N MET A 31 -14.37 4.80 -2.11
CA MET A 31 -13.14 4.43 -2.80
C MET A 31 -13.35 3.26 -3.77
N SER A 32 -14.25 2.34 -3.46
CA SER A 32 -14.62 1.22 -4.34
C SER A 32 -15.25 1.70 -5.66
N GLU A 33 -16.13 2.73 -5.62
CA GLU A 33 -16.70 3.36 -6.83
C GLU A 33 -15.63 4.08 -7.64
N ALA A 34 -14.71 4.78 -6.97
CA ALA A 34 -13.59 5.44 -7.63
C ALA A 34 -12.73 4.44 -8.42
N LEU A 35 -12.38 3.30 -7.82
CA LEU A 35 -11.63 2.23 -8.50
C LEU A 35 -12.45 1.54 -9.60
N ALA A 36 -13.76 1.34 -9.39
CA ALA A 36 -14.66 0.74 -10.39
C ALA A 36 -14.85 1.63 -11.63
N SER A 37 -14.71 2.95 -11.50
CA SER A 37 -14.80 3.89 -12.63
C SER A 37 -13.71 3.68 -13.70
N GLY A 38 -12.62 2.97 -13.36
CA GLY A 38 -11.48 2.73 -14.24
C GLY A 38 -10.63 3.98 -14.54
N LEU A 39 -10.93 5.11 -13.91
CA LEU A 39 -10.17 6.33 -14.06
C LEU A 39 -8.89 6.29 -13.19
N PRO A 40 -7.72 6.70 -13.70
CA PRO A 40 -6.50 6.70 -12.91
C PRO A 40 -6.54 7.78 -11.83
N ILE A 41 -6.14 7.42 -10.61
CA ILE A 41 -5.96 8.36 -9.50
C ILE A 41 -4.63 9.10 -9.73
N ARG A 42 -4.69 10.41 -9.99
CA ARG A 42 -3.52 11.26 -10.23
C ARG A 42 -3.33 12.35 -9.18
N GLU A 43 -4.27 12.49 -8.27
CA GLU A 43 -4.24 13.47 -7.18
C GLU A 43 -4.34 12.73 -5.86
N SER A 44 -3.40 12.97 -4.93
CA SER A 44 -3.39 12.35 -3.60
C SER A 44 -4.58 12.80 -2.75
N GLN A 45 -5.07 14.02 -2.97
CA GLN A 45 -6.19 14.61 -2.24
C GLN A 45 -7.53 13.87 -2.46
N ILE A 46 -7.69 13.18 -3.61
CA ILE A 46 -8.87 12.32 -3.86
C ILE A 46 -8.97 11.25 -2.80
N VAL A 47 -7.84 10.64 -2.48
CA VAL A 47 -7.76 9.56 -1.49
C VAL A 47 -7.99 10.08 -0.09
N ASP A 48 -7.46 11.27 0.25
CA ASP A 48 -7.68 11.91 1.54
C ASP A 48 -9.15 12.31 1.76
N ALA A 49 -9.88 12.62 0.68
CA ALA A 49 -11.31 12.93 0.73
C ALA A 49 -12.18 11.66 0.91
N LEU A 50 -11.81 10.55 0.23
CA LEU A 50 -12.59 9.30 0.24
C LEU A 50 -12.24 8.38 1.42
N LEU A 51 -11.01 8.44 1.94
CA LEU A 51 -10.52 7.61 3.04
C LEU A 51 -9.91 8.49 4.14
N PRO A 52 -10.71 8.98 5.11
CA PRO A 52 -10.20 9.86 6.16
C PRO A 52 -9.28 9.16 7.17
N GLU A 53 -9.40 7.83 7.33
CA GLU A 53 -8.61 7.03 8.28
C GLU A 53 -7.47 6.27 7.59
N ILE A 54 -6.61 7.00 6.91
CA ILE A 54 -5.42 6.41 6.27
C ILE A 54 -4.27 6.35 7.26
N LYS A 55 -3.64 5.19 7.36
CA LYS A 55 -2.38 4.97 8.07
C LYS A 55 -1.25 4.86 7.06
N ASP A 56 -0.14 5.50 7.35
CA ASP A 56 1.08 5.38 6.58
C ASP A 56 2.19 4.76 7.44
N GLU A 57 2.99 3.91 6.83
CA GLU A 57 4.14 3.28 7.48
C GLU A 57 5.33 3.27 6.54
N VAL A 58 6.47 3.74 7.06
CA VAL A 58 7.73 3.70 6.33
C VAL A 58 8.35 2.31 6.46
N LEU A 59 8.58 1.66 5.32
CA LEU A 59 9.22 0.35 5.27
C LEU A 59 10.74 0.45 5.35
N ASP A 60 11.30 1.37 4.54
CA ASP A 60 12.75 1.47 4.40
C ASP A 60 13.16 2.85 3.87
N ILE A 61 14.32 3.33 4.33
CA ILE A 61 14.93 4.57 3.87
C ILE A 61 16.38 4.26 3.51
N ASN A 62 16.68 4.32 2.22
CA ASN A 62 17.99 4.01 1.69
C ASN A 62 18.67 5.26 1.11
N MET A 63 19.94 5.46 1.45
CA MET A 63 20.77 6.46 0.79
C MET A 63 21.19 5.94 -0.59
N VAL A 64 20.89 6.70 -1.62
CA VAL A 64 21.29 6.43 -3.00
C VAL A 64 22.20 7.53 -3.51
N GLN A 65 23.28 7.17 -4.18
CA GLN A 65 24.25 8.12 -4.68
C GLN A 65 24.53 7.90 -6.17
N ARG A 66 24.81 9.00 -6.85
CA ARG A 66 25.26 8.99 -8.24
C ARG A 66 26.53 9.81 -8.33
N MET A 67 27.55 9.26 -9.00
CA MET A 67 28.77 10.00 -9.32
C MET A 67 28.52 10.97 -10.47
N THR A 68 28.97 12.21 -10.31
CA THR A 68 28.94 13.25 -11.35
C THR A 68 30.37 13.80 -11.50
N ASP A 69 30.62 14.59 -12.53
CA ASP A 69 31.94 15.18 -12.80
C ASP A 69 32.46 16.05 -11.64
N SER A 70 31.53 16.66 -10.88
CA SER A 70 31.83 17.49 -9.70
C SER A 70 31.74 16.75 -8.36
N GLY A 71 31.68 15.40 -8.36
CA GLY A 71 31.64 14.59 -7.17
C GLY A 71 30.36 13.77 -6.97
N ARG A 72 30.12 13.32 -5.74
CA ARG A 72 28.98 12.46 -5.40
C ARG A 72 27.74 13.29 -5.12
N ARG A 73 26.66 13.00 -5.82
CA ARG A 73 25.32 13.51 -5.48
C ARG A 73 24.55 12.45 -4.71
N VAL A 74 24.20 12.77 -3.47
CA VAL A 74 23.45 11.90 -2.55
C VAL A 74 21.99 12.28 -2.55
N LYS A 75 21.11 11.27 -2.54
CA LYS A 75 19.68 11.39 -2.32
C LYS A 75 19.22 10.28 -1.39
N PHE A 76 18.08 10.48 -0.73
CA PHE A 76 17.42 9.45 0.06
C PHE A 76 16.22 8.91 -0.71
N ARG A 77 16.08 7.60 -0.72
CA ARG A 77 14.92 6.90 -1.25
C ARG A 77 14.13 6.34 -0.09
N ALA A 78 12.89 6.80 0.07
CA ALA A 78 11.94 6.25 1.02
C ALA A 78 10.97 5.33 0.30
N THR A 79 10.64 4.19 0.92
CA THR A 79 9.58 3.28 0.52
C THR A 79 8.51 3.30 1.59
N VAL A 80 7.30 3.66 1.21
CA VAL A 80 6.17 3.84 2.13
C VAL A 80 4.99 3.00 1.66
N ILE A 81 4.26 2.45 2.61
CA ILE A 81 2.94 1.85 2.41
C ILE A 81 1.87 2.71 3.07
N VAL A 82 0.73 2.76 2.44
CA VAL A 82 -0.43 3.52 2.89
C VAL A 82 -1.66 2.62 2.81
N GLY A 83 -2.52 2.65 3.81
CA GLY A 83 -3.79 1.90 3.76
C GLY A 83 -4.69 2.21 4.94
N ASN A 84 -5.91 1.69 4.89
CA ASN A 84 -6.94 1.94 5.90
C ASN A 84 -7.16 0.76 6.88
N GLY A 85 -6.42 -0.34 6.73
CA GLY A 85 -6.65 -1.56 7.50
C GLY A 85 -7.95 -2.31 7.15
N ASP A 86 -8.65 -1.87 6.10
CA ASP A 86 -9.95 -2.42 5.70
C ASP A 86 -10.03 -2.79 4.20
N GLY A 87 -8.92 -3.20 3.63
CA GLY A 87 -8.87 -3.74 2.28
C GLY A 87 -8.44 -2.74 1.20
N PHE A 88 -7.96 -1.55 1.57
CA PHE A 88 -7.32 -0.63 0.64
C PHE A 88 -5.86 -0.45 1.04
N ILE A 89 -4.97 -0.63 0.08
CA ILE A 89 -3.52 -0.48 0.30
C ILE A 89 -2.86 0.12 -0.93
N GLY A 90 -1.83 0.92 -0.70
CA GLY A 90 -0.98 1.48 -1.74
C GLY A 90 0.49 1.41 -1.34
N ILE A 91 1.37 1.29 -2.32
CA ILE A 91 2.81 1.35 -2.13
C ILE A 91 3.41 2.44 -2.99
N GLY A 92 4.33 3.21 -2.42
CA GLY A 92 5.01 4.30 -3.13
C GLY A 92 6.48 4.42 -2.80
N GLU A 93 7.21 4.96 -3.74
CA GLU A 93 8.62 5.33 -3.59
C GLU A 93 8.80 6.83 -3.84
N GLY A 94 9.55 7.48 -2.96
CA GLY A 94 9.96 8.87 -3.14
C GLY A 94 11.47 9.01 -3.04
N LYS A 95 12.04 9.90 -3.84
CA LYS A 95 13.49 10.22 -3.80
C LYS A 95 13.68 11.73 -3.70
N ASP A 96 14.45 12.14 -2.70
CA ASP A 96 14.83 13.55 -2.55
C ASP A 96 16.18 13.69 -1.83
N VAL A 97 16.70 14.92 -1.77
CA VAL A 97 17.92 15.25 -1.01
C VAL A 97 17.65 15.19 0.48
N GLN A 98 16.46 15.61 0.93
CA GLN A 98 16.02 15.56 2.32
C GLN A 98 15.11 14.38 2.57
N VAL A 99 15.31 13.66 3.68
CA VAL A 99 14.53 12.46 4.05
C VAL A 99 13.04 12.78 4.22
N GLY A 100 12.71 13.88 4.92
CA GLY A 100 11.31 14.27 5.15
C GLY A 100 10.54 14.55 3.85
N ILE A 101 11.18 15.21 2.87
CA ILE A 101 10.57 15.46 1.57
C ILE A 101 10.44 14.16 0.76
N ALA A 102 11.43 13.26 0.86
CA ALA A 102 11.39 11.95 0.21
C ALA A 102 10.21 11.11 0.74
N ILE A 103 9.96 11.12 2.05
CA ILE A 103 8.82 10.43 2.68
C ILE A 103 7.49 11.01 2.20
N ARG A 104 7.31 12.34 2.19
CA ARG A 104 6.08 12.98 1.69
C ARG A 104 5.79 12.60 0.25
N LYS A 105 6.79 12.68 -0.64
CA LYS A 105 6.67 12.24 -2.04
C LYS A 105 6.32 10.76 -2.16
N ALA A 106 6.85 9.91 -1.27
CA ALA A 106 6.53 8.49 -1.25
C ALA A 106 5.07 8.24 -0.82
N ILE A 107 4.57 8.98 0.17
CA ILE A 107 3.16 8.92 0.61
C ILE A 107 2.23 9.33 -0.53
N ASP A 108 2.51 10.45 -1.22
CA ASP A 108 1.70 10.89 -2.36
C ASP A 108 1.69 9.86 -3.48
N THR A 109 2.85 9.26 -3.79
CA THR A 109 2.94 8.20 -4.79
C THR A 109 2.18 6.95 -4.34
N ALA A 110 2.24 6.59 -3.05
CA ALA A 110 1.50 5.46 -2.49
C ALA A 110 -0.01 5.67 -2.58
N LYS A 111 -0.50 6.88 -2.28
CA LYS A 111 -1.92 7.25 -2.43
C LYS A 111 -2.39 7.14 -3.89
N MET A 112 -1.57 7.54 -4.86
CA MET A 112 -1.91 7.39 -6.27
C MET A 112 -1.96 5.94 -6.75
N ASN A 113 -1.24 5.03 -6.07
CA ASN A 113 -1.17 3.60 -6.39
C ASN A 113 -2.05 2.74 -5.48
N ILE A 114 -3.12 3.28 -4.92
CA ILE A 114 -4.04 2.52 -4.08
C ILE A 114 -4.82 1.49 -4.90
N ILE A 115 -4.93 0.29 -4.33
CA ILE A 115 -5.73 -0.82 -4.83
C ILE A 115 -6.72 -1.30 -3.76
N GLY A 116 -7.85 -1.84 -4.19
CA GLY A 116 -8.76 -2.59 -3.34
C GLY A 116 -8.39 -4.06 -3.31
N ILE A 117 -8.52 -4.71 -2.15
CA ILE A 117 -8.20 -6.11 -1.93
C ILE A 117 -9.47 -6.85 -1.53
N LYS A 118 -9.69 -8.04 -2.09
CA LYS A 118 -10.74 -8.94 -1.60
C LYS A 118 -10.18 -9.77 -0.46
N ARG A 119 -10.88 -9.73 0.68
CA ARG A 119 -10.61 -10.60 1.83
C ARG A 119 -11.66 -11.68 1.89
N GLY A 120 -11.32 -12.83 2.41
CA GLY A 120 -12.22 -13.97 2.51
C GLY A 120 -11.81 -14.94 3.63
N CYS A 121 -12.46 -16.09 3.68
CA CYS A 121 -12.07 -17.23 4.49
C CYS A 121 -11.90 -18.42 3.56
N GLY A 122 -10.72 -18.51 2.88
CA GLY A 122 -10.41 -19.60 1.94
C GLY A 122 -9.71 -20.79 2.57
N SER A 123 -9.56 -20.83 3.90
CA SER A 123 -8.93 -21.93 4.59
C SER A 123 -9.91 -23.09 4.78
N TRP A 124 -9.50 -24.32 4.41
CA TRP A 124 -10.28 -25.55 4.65
C TRP A 124 -10.42 -25.89 6.13
N GLU A 125 -9.53 -25.36 6.97
CA GLU A 125 -9.54 -25.54 8.42
C GLU A 125 -10.50 -24.56 9.14
N CYS A 126 -11.01 -23.55 8.44
CA CYS A 126 -11.82 -22.50 9.04
C CYS A 126 -13.11 -22.28 8.26
N GLY A 127 -14.24 -22.61 8.85
CA GLY A 127 -15.58 -22.39 8.27
C GLY A 127 -16.27 -21.10 8.73
N CYS A 128 -15.50 -20.05 9.14
CA CYS A 128 -16.09 -18.86 9.78
C CYS A 128 -16.83 -17.91 8.81
N GLY A 129 -16.58 -17.98 7.50
CA GLY A 129 -17.19 -17.10 6.49
C GLY A 129 -16.79 -15.60 6.58
N GLN A 130 -15.89 -15.23 7.48
CA GLN A 130 -15.47 -13.85 7.69
C GLN A 130 -14.20 -13.51 6.85
N GLY A 131 -14.07 -12.26 6.42
CA GLY A 131 -12.94 -11.79 5.65
C GLY A 131 -11.71 -11.50 6.51
N HIS A 132 -11.05 -12.53 7.07
CA HIS A 132 -9.84 -12.38 7.89
C HIS A 132 -8.54 -12.77 7.18
N THR A 133 -8.63 -13.46 6.04
CA THR A 133 -7.50 -13.95 5.27
C THR A 133 -7.69 -13.70 3.76
N VAL A 134 -6.81 -14.24 2.94
CA VAL A 134 -6.96 -14.24 1.47
C VAL A 134 -7.98 -15.30 1.03
N PRO A 135 -8.77 -15.04 -0.03
CA PRO A 135 -9.82 -15.96 -0.47
C PRO A 135 -9.28 -17.28 -1.07
N PHE A 136 -8.09 -17.24 -1.67
CA PHE A 136 -7.42 -18.38 -2.31
C PHE A 136 -5.90 -18.16 -2.31
N GLU A 137 -5.12 -19.18 -2.71
CA GLU A 137 -3.67 -19.04 -2.86
C GLU A 137 -3.34 -18.06 -3.99
N VAL A 138 -2.61 -17.01 -3.66
CA VAL A 138 -2.14 -16.00 -4.61
C VAL A 138 -0.61 -15.94 -4.64
N LYS A 139 -0.06 -15.55 -5.78
CA LYS A 139 1.38 -15.48 -6.02
C LYS A 139 1.71 -14.11 -6.58
N GLY A 140 2.72 -13.45 -6.04
CA GLY A 140 3.25 -12.21 -6.59
C GLY A 140 4.74 -12.32 -6.81
N LYS A 141 5.25 -11.67 -7.86
CA LYS A 141 6.66 -11.72 -8.22
C LYS A 141 7.16 -10.34 -8.62
N THR A 142 8.28 -9.94 -8.03
CA THR A 142 8.97 -8.72 -8.41
C THR A 142 10.48 -8.95 -8.39
N GLY A 143 11.12 -8.84 -9.55
CA GLY A 143 12.53 -9.17 -9.72
C GLY A 143 12.80 -10.64 -9.42
N SER A 144 13.70 -10.93 -8.49
CA SER A 144 14.04 -12.29 -8.03
C SER A 144 13.16 -12.80 -6.90
N VAL A 145 12.35 -11.91 -6.28
CA VAL A 145 11.50 -12.27 -5.14
C VAL A 145 10.16 -12.78 -5.60
N GLU A 146 9.77 -13.95 -5.13
CA GLU A 146 8.45 -14.54 -5.32
C GLU A 146 7.79 -14.76 -3.96
N VAL A 147 6.57 -14.28 -3.80
CA VAL A 147 5.75 -14.41 -2.59
C VAL A 147 4.50 -15.19 -2.91
N LYS A 148 4.21 -16.22 -2.12
CA LYS A 148 2.96 -16.98 -2.18
C LYS A 148 2.22 -16.77 -0.87
N LEU A 149 1.00 -16.27 -0.95
CA LEU A 149 0.10 -16.12 0.18
C LEU A 149 -0.95 -17.23 0.15
N ARG A 150 -1.10 -17.91 1.27
CA ARG A 150 -2.09 -19.00 1.44
C ARG A 150 -3.07 -18.63 2.54
N PRO A 151 -4.36 -18.98 2.36
CA PRO A 151 -5.35 -18.79 3.41
C PRO A 151 -4.96 -19.56 4.66
N ALA A 152 -5.19 -18.96 5.82
CA ALA A 152 -4.90 -19.54 7.12
C ALA A 152 -6.13 -19.58 8.01
N PRO A 153 -6.20 -20.49 9.01
CA PRO A 153 -7.28 -20.53 9.98
C PRO A 153 -7.23 -19.31 10.90
N ARG A 154 -8.39 -18.97 11.46
CA ARG A 154 -8.52 -17.82 12.37
C ARG A 154 -7.67 -18.03 13.63
N GLY A 155 -6.95 -16.98 14.02
CA GLY A 155 -6.12 -16.96 15.23
C GLY A 155 -4.67 -17.35 15.00
N LEU A 156 -4.27 -17.73 13.78
CA LEU A 156 -2.88 -18.03 13.45
C LEU A 156 -2.01 -16.77 13.49
N GLY A 157 -2.58 -15.62 13.11
CA GLY A 157 -1.84 -14.39 12.88
C GLY A 157 -1.11 -14.38 11.52
N ILE A 158 -0.26 -13.40 11.32
CA ILE A 158 0.50 -13.22 10.07
C ILE A 158 1.84 -13.96 10.17
N ALA A 159 1.92 -15.14 9.55
CA ALA A 159 3.16 -15.90 9.46
C ALA A 159 4.01 -15.43 8.27
N SER A 160 4.73 -14.31 8.43
CA SER A 160 5.53 -13.70 7.37
C SER A 160 6.77 -12.98 7.89
N GLY A 161 7.70 -12.63 6.97
CA GLY A 161 8.84 -11.76 7.27
C GLY A 161 8.38 -10.32 7.57
N GLY A 162 9.19 -9.57 8.32
CA GLY A 162 8.84 -8.24 8.86
C GLY A 162 8.27 -7.25 7.83
N THR A 163 8.86 -7.17 6.64
CA THR A 163 8.38 -6.27 5.57
C THR A 163 6.99 -6.68 5.07
N ALA A 164 6.78 -7.97 4.76
CA ALA A 164 5.48 -8.44 4.30
C ALA A 164 4.42 -8.38 5.42
N LYS A 165 4.82 -8.59 6.69
CA LYS A 165 3.93 -8.44 7.84
C LYS A 165 3.30 -7.05 7.90
N LYS A 166 4.11 -6.00 7.80
CA LYS A 166 3.64 -4.60 7.76
C LYS A 166 2.68 -4.34 6.61
N VAL A 167 3.00 -4.83 5.40
CA VAL A 167 2.12 -4.71 4.23
C VAL A 167 0.77 -5.37 4.48
N LEU A 168 0.76 -6.59 5.04
CA LEU A 168 -0.46 -7.36 5.30
C LEU A 168 -1.30 -6.79 6.44
N GLU A 169 -0.67 -6.24 7.48
CA GLU A 169 -1.35 -5.56 8.60
C GLU A 169 -2.09 -4.32 8.11
N ILE A 170 -1.43 -3.48 7.29
CA ILE A 170 -2.05 -2.27 6.70
C ILE A 170 -3.14 -2.63 5.71
N ALA A 171 -3.03 -3.76 5.01
CA ALA A 171 -4.06 -4.33 4.15
C ALA A 171 -5.31 -4.82 4.91
N GLY A 172 -5.21 -4.99 6.23
CA GLY A 172 -6.29 -5.51 7.08
C GLY A 172 -6.45 -7.03 7.02
N ILE A 173 -5.41 -7.76 6.63
CA ILE A 173 -5.35 -9.22 6.70
C ILE A 173 -4.86 -9.61 8.09
N LYS A 174 -5.56 -10.50 8.77
CA LYS A 174 -5.25 -10.94 10.13
C LYS A 174 -4.51 -12.26 10.19
N ASP A 175 -4.85 -13.18 9.30
CA ASP A 175 -4.34 -14.54 9.30
C ASP A 175 -3.89 -14.94 7.89
N VAL A 176 -2.62 -15.31 7.74
CA VAL A 176 -2.09 -15.75 6.44
C VAL A 176 -0.81 -16.57 6.60
N TRP A 177 -0.69 -17.63 5.79
CA TRP A 177 0.54 -18.35 5.57
C TRP A 177 1.30 -17.72 4.41
N THR A 178 2.61 -17.47 4.58
CA THR A 178 3.45 -16.97 3.50
C THR A 178 4.57 -17.94 3.18
N LYS A 179 4.81 -18.16 1.88
CA LYS A 179 6.01 -18.84 1.39
C LYS A 179 6.74 -17.89 0.45
N VAL A 180 7.99 -17.63 0.76
CA VAL A 180 8.81 -16.68 0.00
C VAL A 180 10.03 -17.39 -0.55
N SER A 181 10.42 -17.03 -1.78
CA SER A 181 11.65 -17.49 -2.43
C SER A 181 12.38 -16.30 -3.07
N GLY A 182 13.69 -16.44 -3.25
CA GLY A 182 14.54 -15.41 -3.83
C GLY A 182 15.23 -14.50 -2.79
N GLU A 183 15.71 -13.33 -3.20
CA GLU A 183 16.50 -12.39 -2.38
C GLU A 183 15.59 -11.47 -1.56
N THR A 184 15.16 -11.95 -0.41
CA THR A 184 14.22 -11.24 0.50
C THR A 184 14.84 -10.05 1.22
N ARG A 185 16.17 -9.90 1.22
CA ARG A 185 16.86 -8.74 1.80
C ARG A 185 16.54 -7.45 1.04
N THR A 186 16.10 -7.56 -0.23
CA THR A 186 15.63 -6.40 -0.99
C THR A 186 14.24 -5.99 -0.52
N THR A 187 14.17 -5.17 0.53
CA THR A 187 12.91 -4.71 1.18
C THR A 187 11.89 -4.19 0.18
N LEU A 188 12.35 -3.37 -0.78
CA LEU A 188 11.51 -2.81 -1.83
C LEU A 188 10.87 -3.88 -2.73
N ASN A 189 11.68 -4.83 -3.24
CA ASN A 189 11.18 -5.89 -4.12
C ASN A 189 10.26 -6.83 -3.36
N PHE A 190 10.57 -7.11 -2.10
CA PHE A 190 9.74 -7.95 -1.24
C PHE A 190 8.38 -7.28 -0.96
N ALA A 191 8.35 -5.99 -0.66
CA ALA A 191 7.10 -5.24 -0.49
C ALA A 191 6.27 -5.22 -1.78
N LYS A 192 6.91 -4.95 -2.94
CA LYS A 192 6.23 -4.96 -4.24
C LYS A 192 5.70 -6.34 -4.64
N ALA A 193 6.45 -7.42 -4.36
CA ALA A 193 6.00 -8.78 -4.64
C ALA A 193 4.78 -9.15 -3.77
N THR A 194 4.77 -8.71 -2.50
CA THR A 194 3.60 -8.90 -1.63
C THR A 194 2.39 -8.11 -2.14
N PHE A 195 2.60 -6.89 -2.59
CA PHE A 195 1.58 -6.02 -3.17
C PHE A 195 1.02 -6.61 -4.48
N ASP A 196 1.88 -7.15 -5.35
CA ASP A 196 1.47 -7.83 -6.58
C ASP A 196 0.63 -9.08 -6.29
N ALA A 197 0.99 -9.86 -5.26
CA ALA A 197 0.15 -10.97 -4.79
C ALA A 197 -1.23 -10.49 -4.34
N LEU A 198 -1.32 -9.34 -3.67
CA LEU A 198 -2.60 -8.78 -3.22
C LEU A 198 -3.46 -8.27 -4.39
N ILE A 199 -2.86 -7.71 -5.44
CA ILE A 199 -3.59 -7.33 -6.67
C ILE A 199 -4.33 -8.54 -7.26
N GLN A 200 -3.70 -9.72 -7.25
CA GLN A 200 -4.30 -10.92 -7.82
C GLN A 200 -5.57 -11.38 -7.09
N THR A 201 -5.77 -11.01 -5.82
CA THR A 201 -7.03 -11.30 -5.10
C THR A 201 -8.24 -10.63 -5.75
N THR A 202 -8.04 -9.51 -6.45
CA THR A 202 -9.11 -8.75 -7.10
C THR A 202 -9.33 -9.16 -8.55
N THR A 203 -8.27 -9.59 -9.25
CA THR A 203 -8.33 -9.95 -10.67
C THR A 203 -8.98 -11.30 -10.93
N MET A 204 -8.88 -12.26 -10.01
CA MET A 204 -9.57 -13.53 -10.18
C MET A 204 -11.06 -13.40 -9.90
N LYS A 205 -11.88 -13.84 -10.86
CA LYS A 205 -13.31 -14.05 -10.64
C LYS A 205 -13.49 -15.32 -9.80
N VAL A 206 -14.01 -15.15 -8.60
CA VAL A 206 -14.48 -16.25 -7.74
C VAL A 206 -15.87 -16.63 -8.19
#